data_a12c12be0c06f0a2d4ac827ce17eddc3
#
_entry.id   a12c12be0c06f0a2d4ac827ce17eddc3
#
_cell.length_a   1.000
_cell.length_b   1.000
_cell.length_c   1.000
_cell.angle_alpha   90.00
_cell.angle_beta   90.00
_cell.angle_gamma   90.00
#
_symmetry.space_group_name_H-M   'P 1'
#
loop_
_entity.id
_entity.type
_entity.pdbx_description
1 polymer ?
#
loop_
_entity_poly.entity_id
_entity_poly.type
_entity_poly.pdbx_seq_one_letter_code
_entity_poly.pdbx_strand_id
1 'polypeptide(L)'
;MLKFLSKVVVEYCPLDPRKAAAVELLAQCNGRKAKDSNPTCSVELRRLPSPPHLEDPKSQQPLPPPRVVVTYLNGAEEAIVAADGVTAQGIRDQILARGRLIDTEHMFRDGGEKWPIVIPEEELGMSFPGIKGWAQTRWLRGMQPWQ
;
A
#
# COMPACT_ATOMS: atom_id res chain seq x y z
N MET A 1 -9.34 3.63 -3.63
CA MET A 1 -8.28 2.63 -3.61
C MET A 1 -7.34 2.73 -4.81
N LEU A 2 -7.86 2.89 -6.02
CA LEU A 2 -7.04 2.91 -7.26
C LEU A 2 -6.41 4.27 -7.59
N LYS A 3 -6.58 5.28 -6.75
CA LYS A 3 -6.15 6.68 -7.01
C LYS A 3 -4.69 6.81 -7.45
N PHE A 4 -3.79 6.00 -6.87
CA PHE A 4 -2.35 6.08 -7.12
C PHE A 4 -1.86 5.08 -8.16
N LEU A 5 -2.75 4.26 -8.71
CA LEU A 5 -2.41 3.13 -9.56
C LEU A 5 -2.74 3.39 -11.02
N SER A 6 -1.83 2.98 -11.89
CA SER A 6 -2.00 2.93 -13.35
C SER A 6 -2.55 1.57 -13.79
N LYS A 7 -2.01 0.49 -13.21
CA LYS A 7 -2.37 -0.88 -13.56
C LYS A 7 -2.33 -1.79 -12.34
N VAL A 8 -3.25 -2.75 -12.29
CA VAL A 8 -3.27 -3.83 -11.30
C VAL A 8 -3.40 -5.16 -12.04
N VAL A 9 -2.50 -6.08 -11.80
CA VAL A 9 -2.54 -7.44 -12.35
C VAL A 9 -2.58 -8.42 -11.19
N VAL A 10 -3.63 -9.23 -11.14
CA VAL A 10 -3.76 -10.29 -10.14
C VAL A 10 -3.45 -11.63 -10.80
N GLU A 11 -2.41 -12.29 -10.33
CA GLU A 11 -1.98 -13.59 -10.82
C GLU A 11 -2.23 -14.67 -9.75
N TYR A 12 -2.96 -15.69 -10.10
CA TYR A 12 -3.19 -16.83 -9.21
C TYR A 12 -3.42 -18.13 -9.95
N CYS A 13 -3.13 -19.23 -9.28
CA CYS A 13 -3.49 -20.57 -9.75
C CYS A 13 -4.88 -20.95 -9.20
N PRO A 14 -5.83 -21.42 -10.02
CA PRO A 14 -7.18 -21.79 -9.58
C PRO A 14 -7.23 -22.87 -8.50
N LEU A 15 -6.21 -23.72 -8.45
CA LEU A 15 -6.12 -24.83 -7.51
C LEU A 15 -5.46 -24.44 -6.17
N ASP A 16 -4.87 -23.27 -6.08
CA ASP A 16 -4.23 -22.80 -4.85
C ASP A 16 -5.28 -22.30 -3.84
N PRO A 17 -5.34 -22.85 -2.62
CA PRO A 17 -6.25 -22.38 -1.59
C PRO A 17 -5.93 -20.96 -1.09
N ARG A 18 -4.69 -20.50 -1.25
CA ARG A 18 -4.23 -19.16 -0.85
C ARG A 18 -4.76 -18.02 -1.73
N LYS A 19 -5.39 -18.36 -2.85
CA LYS A 19 -5.94 -17.38 -3.81
C LYS A 19 -7.01 -16.44 -3.21
N ALA A 20 -7.61 -16.79 -2.09
CA ALA A 20 -8.76 -16.07 -1.52
C ALA A 20 -8.50 -14.57 -1.35
N ALA A 21 -7.36 -14.19 -0.78
CA ALA A 21 -7.00 -12.78 -0.58
C ALA A 21 -6.82 -12.02 -1.92
N ALA A 22 -6.20 -12.65 -2.91
CA ALA A 22 -5.99 -12.06 -4.22
C ALA A 22 -7.31 -11.89 -4.99
N VAL A 23 -8.20 -12.86 -4.92
CA VAL A 23 -9.53 -12.81 -5.54
C VAL A 23 -10.42 -11.76 -4.88
N GLU A 24 -10.40 -11.67 -3.56
CA GLU A 24 -11.12 -10.64 -2.82
C GLU A 24 -10.63 -9.23 -3.17
N LEU A 25 -9.32 -9.04 -3.26
CA LEU A 25 -8.74 -7.76 -3.69
C LEU A 25 -9.19 -7.41 -5.11
N LEU A 26 -9.18 -8.38 -6.02
CA LEU A 26 -9.67 -8.20 -7.39
C LEU A 26 -11.13 -7.74 -7.41
N ALA A 27 -11.99 -8.36 -6.61
CA ALA A 27 -13.37 -7.97 -6.46
C ALA A 27 -13.52 -6.53 -5.94
N GLN A 28 -12.71 -6.14 -4.98
CA GLN A 28 -12.66 -4.77 -4.46
C GLN A 28 -12.20 -3.77 -5.52
N CYS A 29 -11.21 -4.12 -6.34
CA CYS A 29 -10.72 -3.28 -7.46
C CYS A 29 -11.78 -3.08 -8.54
N ASN A 30 -12.62 -4.08 -8.79
CA ASN A 30 -13.72 -4.01 -9.75
C ASN A 30 -14.98 -3.33 -9.20
N GLY A 31 -15.02 -3.04 -7.90
CA GLY A 31 -16.11 -2.33 -7.26
C GLY A 31 -16.32 -0.92 -7.83
N ARG A 32 -17.58 -0.45 -7.85
CA ARG A 32 -17.95 0.88 -8.36
C ARG A 32 -17.11 1.99 -7.72
N LYS A 33 -17.01 2.01 -6.40
CA LYS A 33 -16.21 3.03 -5.65
C LYS A 33 -14.74 3.05 -6.05
N ALA A 34 -14.16 1.88 -6.34
CA ALA A 34 -12.77 1.80 -6.78
C ALA A 34 -12.61 2.37 -8.19
N LYS A 35 -13.50 2.02 -9.11
CA LYS A 35 -13.50 2.53 -10.49
C LYS A 35 -13.79 4.03 -10.55
N ASP A 36 -14.66 4.55 -9.70
CA ASP A 36 -14.94 5.98 -9.61
C ASP A 36 -13.72 6.76 -9.10
N SER A 37 -12.87 6.15 -8.25
CA SER A 37 -11.65 6.79 -7.76
C SER A 37 -10.57 6.95 -8.84
N ASN A 38 -10.50 6.04 -9.80
CA ASN A 38 -9.61 6.11 -10.97
C ASN A 38 -10.16 5.26 -12.12
N PRO A 39 -10.90 5.87 -13.04
CA PRO A 39 -11.49 5.14 -14.19
C PRO A 39 -10.43 4.70 -15.21
N THR A 40 -9.25 5.29 -15.21
CA THR A 40 -8.16 4.98 -16.16
C THR A 40 -7.31 3.79 -15.73
N CYS A 41 -7.44 3.33 -14.47
CA CYS A 41 -6.70 2.19 -13.95
C CYS A 41 -7.15 0.89 -14.65
N SER A 42 -6.19 0.18 -15.24
CA SER A 42 -6.41 -1.12 -15.85
C SER A 42 -6.33 -2.21 -14.77
N VAL A 43 -7.37 -3.01 -14.66
CA VAL A 43 -7.42 -4.17 -13.76
C VAL A 43 -7.45 -5.44 -14.59
N GLU A 44 -6.40 -6.23 -14.52
CA GLU A 44 -6.25 -7.48 -15.25
C GLU A 44 -6.19 -8.68 -14.33
N LEU A 45 -6.73 -9.78 -14.81
CA LEU A 45 -6.63 -11.08 -14.17
C LEU A 45 -5.79 -12.02 -15.03
N ARG A 46 -4.75 -12.63 -14.44
CA ARG A 46 -3.97 -13.68 -15.08
C ARG A 46 -4.11 -14.97 -14.29
N ARG A 47 -4.67 -15.97 -14.95
CA ARG A 47 -4.70 -17.33 -14.41
C ARG A 47 -3.41 -18.02 -14.79
N LEU A 48 -2.68 -18.47 -13.77
CA LEU A 48 -1.49 -19.28 -13.99
C LEU A 48 -1.92 -20.71 -14.33
N PRO A 49 -1.27 -21.35 -15.33
CA PRO A 49 -1.56 -22.73 -15.65
C PRO A 49 -1.24 -23.63 -14.45
N SER A 50 -2.12 -24.56 -14.16
CA SER A 50 -1.81 -25.62 -13.21
C SER A 50 -0.77 -26.55 -13.82
N PRO A 51 0.27 -26.96 -13.06
CA PRO A 51 1.24 -27.91 -13.55
C PRO A 51 0.54 -29.24 -13.90
N PRO A 52 0.90 -29.87 -15.05
CA PRO A 52 0.20 -31.05 -15.57
C PRO A 52 0.34 -32.31 -14.70
N HIS A 53 1.17 -32.28 -13.65
CA HIS A 53 1.46 -33.42 -12.77
C HIS A 53 0.73 -33.44 -11.43
N LEU A 54 -0.43 -32.78 -11.33
CA LEU A 54 -1.27 -32.88 -10.12
C LEU A 54 -1.93 -34.26 -9.91
N GLU A 55 -1.82 -35.16 -10.89
CA GLU A 55 -2.33 -36.53 -10.78
C GLU A 55 -1.39 -37.48 -10.02
N ASP A 56 -0.11 -37.10 -9.86
CA ASP A 56 0.85 -37.90 -9.11
C ASP A 56 1.07 -37.35 -7.69
N PRO A 57 0.63 -38.08 -6.64
CA PRO A 57 0.76 -37.60 -5.25
C PRO A 57 2.22 -37.51 -4.76
N LYS A 58 3.19 -37.95 -5.57
CA LYS A 58 4.63 -37.91 -5.23
C LYS A 58 5.39 -36.72 -5.82
N SER A 59 4.83 -35.99 -6.79
CA SER A 59 5.46 -34.80 -7.37
C SER A 59 4.81 -33.53 -6.84
N GLN A 60 4.95 -33.28 -5.54
CA GLN A 60 4.53 -32.02 -4.92
C GLN A 60 5.48 -30.90 -5.33
N GLN A 61 5.40 -30.44 -6.57
CA GLN A 61 5.95 -29.14 -6.88
C GLN A 61 5.07 -28.08 -6.23
N PRO A 62 5.64 -27.17 -5.42
CA PRO A 62 4.86 -26.13 -4.80
C PRO A 62 4.21 -25.25 -5.88
N LEU A 63 2.90 -25.08 -5.81
CA LEU A 63 2.18 -24.17 -6.69
C LEU A 63 2.76 -22.76 -6.58
N PRO A 64 2.88 -22.03 -7.68
CA PRO A 64 3.33 -20.64 -7.61
C PRO A 64 2.37 -19.84 -6.72
N PRO A 65 2.90 -19.08 -5.75
CA PRO A 65 2.05 -18.33 -4.83
C PRO A 65 1.25 -17.27 -5.61
N PRO A 66 0.01 -17.00 -5.20
CA PRO A 66 -0.75 -15.92 -5.77
C PRO A 66 -0.06 -14.58 -5.49
N ARG A 67 0.01 -13.72 -6.51
CA ARG A 67 0.66 -12.42 -6.41
C ARG A 67 -0.17 -11.33 -7.05
N VAL A 68 -0.03 -10.14 -6.53
CA VAL A 68 -0.64 -8.92 -7.06
C VAL A 68 0.47 -8.00 -7.52
N VAL A 69 0.53 -7.75 -8.82
CA VAL A 69 1.47 -6.78 -9.40
C VAL A 69 0.75 -5.48 -9.59
N VAL A 70 1.26 -4.43 -8.98
CA VAL A 70 0.70 -3.08 -9.07
C VAL A 70 1.70 -2.15 -9.75
N THR A 71 1.22 -1.35 -10.68
CA THR A 71 1.99 -0.29 -11.32
C THR A 71 1.44 1.05 -10.85
N TYR A 72 2.28 1.86 -10.24
CA TYR A 72 1.91 3.19 -9.76
C TYR A 72 1.95 4.23 -10.90
N LEU A 73 1.38 5.40 -10.67
CA LEU A 73 1.35 6.48 -11.67
C LEU A 73 2.74 7.00 -12.07
N ASN A 74 3.73 6.85 -11.19
CA ASN A 74 5.14 7.18 -11.49
C ASN A 74 5.87 6.12 -12.32
N GLY A 75 5.21 5.03 -12.69
CA GLY A 75 5.81 3.90 -13.42
C GLY A 75 6.50 2.86 -12.53
N ALA A 76 6.55 3.06 -11.21
CA ALA A 76 7.09 2.05 -10.31
C ALA A 76 6.19 0.82 -10.25
N GLU A 77 6.79 -0.36 -10.28
CA GLU A 77 6.09 -1.64 -10.17
C GLU A 77 6.42 -2.31 -8.83
N GLU A 78 5.42 -2.87 -8.21
CA GLU A 78 5.57 -3.65 -6.97
C GLU A 78 4.78 -4.95 -7.09
N ALA A 79 5.41 -6.05 -6.74
CA ALA A 79 4.77 -7.36 -6.69
C ALA A 79 4.55 -7.77 -5.23
N ILE A 80 3.30 -7.90 -4.83
CA ILE A 80 2.90 -8.29 -3.49
C ILE A 80 2.45 -9.74 -3.53
N VAL A 81 3.12 -10.60 -2.77
CA VAL A 81 2.76 -12.02 -2.65
C VAL A 81 1.66 -12.18 -1.63
N ALA A 82 0.55 -12.80 -2.03
CA ALA A 82 -0.52 -13.19 -1.11
C ALA A 82 -0.14 -14.50 -0.41
N ALA A 83 0.75 -14.41 0.58
CA ALA A 83 1.18 -15.54 1.38
C ALA A 83 0.07 -15.97 2.38
N ASP A 84 0.30 -17.10 3.05
CA ASP A 84 -0.60 -17.56 4.10
C ASP A 84 -0.75 -16.51 5.22
N GLY A 85 -1.99 -16.24 5.61
CA GLY A 85 -2.31 -15.24 6.64
C GLY A 85 -2.38 -13.79 6.14
N VAL A 86 -2.06 -13.51 4.88
CA VAL A 86 -2.23 -12.17 4.29
C VAL A 86 -3.68 -11.99 3.88
N THR A 87 -4.28 -10.89 4.33
CA THR A 87 -5.66 -10.52 3.97
C THR A 87 -5.67 -9.53 2.81
N ALA A 88 -6.78 -9.50 2.06
CA ALA A 88 -6.98 -8.49 1.02
C ALA A 88 -6.88 -7.06 1.56
N GLN A 89 -7.31 -6.85 2.80
CA GLN A 89 -7.19 -5.56 3.49
C GLN A 89 -5.73 -5.18 3.73
N GLY A 90 -4.89 -6.13 4.17
CA GLY A 90 -3.46 -5.90 4.39
C GLY A 90 -2.74 -5.52 3.09
N ILE A 91 -3.03 -6.20 1.99
CA ILE A 91 -2.50 -5.87 0.65
C ILE A 91 -2.93 -4.46 0.23
N ARG A 92 -4.21 -4.13 0.42
CA ARG A 92 -4.76 -2.82 0.13
C ARG A 92 -4.08 -1.71 0.92
N ASP A 93 -3.86 -1.92 2.22
CA ASP A 93 -3.22 -0.94 3.10
C ASP A 93 -1.75 -0.72 2.71
N GLN A 94 -1.05 -1.78 2.31
CA GLN A 94 0.32 -1.69 1.76
C GLN A 94 0.35 -0.86 0.47
N ILE A 95 -0.54 -1.11 -0.46
CA ILE A 95 -0.65 -0.34 -1.71
C ILE A 95 -0.94 1.13 -1.42
N LEU A 96 -1.85 1.42 -0.51
CA LEU A 96 -2.20 2.79 -0.15
C LEU A 96 -1.05 3.52 0.56
N ALA A 97 -0.35 2.85 1.45
CA ALA A 97 0.82 3.41 2.14
C ALA A 97 1.92 3.77 1.14
N ARG A 98 2.22 2.87 0.20
CA ARG A 98 3.20 3.11 -0.86
C ARG A 98 2.76 4.22 -1.81
N GLY A 99 1.50 4.22 -2.20
CA GLY A 99 0.93 5.25 -3.06
C GLY A 99 1.00 6.66 -2.45
N ARG A 100 0.72 6.79 -1.15
CA ARG A 100 0.87 8.05 -0.43
C ARG A 100 2.32 8.53 -0.37
N LEU A 101 3.25 7.61 -0.18
CA LEU A 101 4.68 7.91 -0.14
C LEU A 101 5.17 8.45 -1.49
N ILE A 102 4.74 7.84 -2.59
CA ILE A 102 5.04 8.29 -3.95
C ILE A 102 4.41 9.67 -4.23
N ASP A 103 3.17 9.88 -3.81
CA ASP A 103 2.48 11.17 -3.98
C ASP A 103 3.19 12.29 -3.21
N THR A 104 3.64 11.98 -1.98
CA THR A 104 4.43 12.91 -1.16
C THR A 104 5.78 13.23 -1.81
N GLU A 105 6.48 12.22 -2.33
CA GLU A 105 7.74 12.41 -3.05
C GLU A 105 7.57 13.32 -4.27
N HIS A 106 6.50 13.12 -5.04
CA HIS A 106 6.15 13.97 -6.17
C HIS A 106 5.93 15.42 -5.76
N MET A 107 5.18 15.62 -4.69
CA MET A 107 4.88 16.94 -4.13
C MET A 107 6.15 17.71 -3.75
N PHE A 108 7.13 17.02 -3.14
CA PHE A 108 8.41 17.63 -2.77
C PHE A 108 9.29 17.93 -3.98
N ARG A 109 9.31 17.06 -4.98
CA ARG A 109 10.04 17.31 -6.24
C ARG A 109 9.48 18.50 -6.99
N ASP A 110 8.16 18.61 -7.08
CA ASP A 110 7.49 19.74 -7.73
C ASP A 110 7.73 21.06 -6.99
N GLY A 111 7.87 21.00 -5.65
CA GLY A 111 8.27 22.13 -4.82
C GLY A 111 9.75 22.49 -4.89
N GLY A 112 10.57 21.75 -5.64
CA GLY A 112 12.01 21.97 -5.78
C GLY A 112 12.85 21.48 -4.58
N GLU A 113 12.28 20.70 -3.70
CA GLU A 113 12.96 20.11 -2.55
C GLU A 113 13.54 18.72 -2.87
N LYS A 114 14.65 18.38 -2.22
CA LYS A 114 15.28 17.07 -2.38
C LYS A 114 14.53 16.02 -1.57
N TRP A 115 14.23 14.90 -2.18
CA TRP A 115 13.73 13.72 -1.51
C TRP A 115 14.85 12.67 -1.34
N PRO A 116 15.02 12.00 -0.18
CA PRO A 116 14.28 12.19 1.07
C PRO A 116 14.68 13.47 1.81
N ILE A 117 13.71 14.06 2.56
CA ILE A 117 13.98 15.25 3.37
C ILE A 117 14.76 14.82 4.60
N VAL A 118 15.98 15.37 4.73
CA VAL A 118 16.76 15.28 5.96
C VAL A 118 16.51 16.55 6.75
N ILE A 119 15.77 16.45 7.86
CA ILE A 119 15.59 17.55 8.78
C ILE A 119 16.83 17.57 9.70
N PRO A 120 17.64 18.66 9.72
CA PRO A 120 18.76 18.75 10.65
C PRO A 120 18.26 18.69 12.10
N GLU A 121 19.03 18.03 12.98
CA GLU A 121 18.65 17.87 14.39
C GLU A 121 18.39 19.21 15.08
N GLU A 122 19.06 20.26 14.65
CA GLU A 122 18.84 21.63 15.14
C GLU A 122 17.42 22.14 14.92
N GLU A 123 16.80 21.77 13.80
CA GLU A 123 15.41 22.14 13.49
C GLU A 123 14.37 21.29 14.23
N LEU A 124 14.73 20.04 14.59
CA LEU A 124 13.83 19.18 15.38
C LEU A 124 13.58 19.72 16.78
N GLY A 125 14.51 20.52 17.33
CA GLY A 125 14.42 21.18 18.63
C GLY A 125 13.71 22.55 18.58
N MET A 126 13.49 23.12 17.41
CA MET A 126 12.87 24.42 17.27
C MET A 126 11.38 24.38 17.61
N SER A 127 10.99 25.12 18.65
CA SER A 127 9.60 25.38 18.92
C SER A 127 9.13 26.52 18.00
N PHE A 128 8.14 26.25 17.16
CA PHE A 128 7.48 27.30 16.39
C PHE A 128 6.80 28.25 17.35
N PRO A 129 7.18 29.57 17.35
CA PRO A 129 6.50 30.56 18.19
C PRO A 129 5.03 30.61 17.76
N GLY A 130 4.13 30.30 18.68
CA GLY A 130 2.68 30.29 18.47
C GLY A 130 2.01 28.92 18.63
N ILE A 131 2.65 27.81 18.29
CA ILE A 131 2.02 26.48 18.39
C ILE A 131 2.49 25.72 19.64
N LYS A 132 3.79 25.64 19.90
CA LYS A 132 4.35 24.99 21.10
C LYS A 132 4.19 25.84 22.36
N GLY A 133 4.27 27.16 22.26
CA GLY A 133 4.02 28.05 23.38
C GLY A 133 2.60 27.93 23.95
N TRP A 134 1.62 27.65 23.09
CA TRP A 134 0.25 27.42 23.49
C TRP A 134 0.07 26.10 24.26
N ALA A 135 0.69 25.05 23.79
CA ALA A 135 0.63 23.75 24.45
C ALA A 135 1.32 23.78 25.82
N GLN A 136 2.49 24.39 25.93
CA GLN A 136 3.23 24.47 27.20
C GLN A 136 2.54 25.35 28.24
N THR A 137 1.97 26.48 27.85
CA THR A 137 1.25 27.35 28.80
C THR A 137 -0.04 26.71 29.30
N ARG A 138 -0.69 25.91 28.50
CA ARG A 138 -1.91 25.21 28.92
C ARG A 138 -1.61 24.05 29.89
N TRP A 139 -0.51 23.34 29.71
CA TRP A 139 -0.06 22.29 30.62
C TRP A 139 0.45 22.83 31.96
N LEU A 140 1.18 23.94 31.95
CA LEU A 140 1.68 24.57 33.18
C LEU A 140 0.57 25.20 34.02
N ARG A 141 -0.52 25.67 33.39
CA ARG A 141 -1.70 26.15 34.15
C ARG A 141 -2.49 25.03 34.81
N GLY A 142 -2.46 23.82 34.23
CA GLY A 142 -3.10 22.64 34.82
C GLY A 142 -2.31 21.99 35.95
N MET A 143 -1.04 22.34 36.10
CA MET A 143 -0.12 21.79 37.11
C MET A 143 0.19 22.76 38.28
N GLN A 144 -0.57 23.82 38.47
CA GLN A 144 -0.38 24.62 39.69
C GLN A 144 -0.83 23.78 40.88
N PRO A 145 0.09 23.51 41.84
CA PRO A 145 -0.31 22.80 43.03
C PRO A 145 -1.33 23.67 43.77
N TRP A 146 -2.38 23.05 44.18
CA TRP A 146 -3.34 23.64 45.06
C TRP A 146 -2.60 24.07 46.34
N GLN A 147 -2.49 25.37 46.58
CA GLN A 147 -2.12 25.91 47.88
C GLN A 147 -3.37 26.13 48.69
#